data_6d8a41351f4b742be063174eb223f7bb
#
_entry.id   6d8a41351f4b742be063174eb223f7bb
#
_cell.length_a   1.000
_cell.length_b   1.000
_cell.length_c   1.000
_cell.angle_alpha   90.00
_cell.angle_beta   90.00
_cell.angle_gamma   90.00
#
_symmetry.space_group_name_H-M   'P 1'
#
loop_
_entity.id
_entity.type
_entity.pdbx_description
1 polymer ?
#
loop_
_entity_poly.entity_id
_entity_poly.type
_entity_poly.pdbx_seq_one_letter_code
_entity_poly.pdbx_strand_id
1 'polypeptide(L)'
;MRSRRHVHLLAGSVAAALVVAAPGAAQNVPDARSLGVHLTGTPGRHNAITDVAGVEVGQTTLIQGDGPLVVGQGPVRTGVTAILPRGRLAGDSAFAAWFSLNGNGEMTGTTWIEEGGILESPILITNTHSVGVVRDAAIAWMRRRDPTFLWALPVVAETYDGSLNDINGFHVRPEHVFAALDGARDGPVAQGSVGGGTGMICHGFKGGIGSASRVLPDDRGGYTVGVLVQCNQGARADLRVAGVPVGELLPEPAPCYADASVPADLRARGVPMCPGAPGAEEAPDGLTDMAPEGAGSIIIVLATDAPLLPTQVKRLVTRTALGLARIGGMGYNGSGDIFIGFSTANRRAVAERGEVVGLEMLPNDGINPLISASVHATEEAILNAMLAARTLTGINGYTVPALPHDRLREIMERAGPVWRSAR
;
A
#
# COMPACT_ATOMS: atom_id res chain seq x y z
N MET A 1 19.43 47.26 -53.05
CA MET A 1 18.79 47.48 -51.72
C MET A 1 17.83 46.34 -51.47
N ARG A 2 18.22 45.35 -50.64
CA ARG A 2 17.36 44.24 -50.20
C ARG A 2 17.32 44.31 -48.69
N SER A 3 16.14 44.65 -48.11
CA SER A 3 15.83 44.71 -46.69
C SER A 3 15.76 43.30 -46.10
N ARG A 4 16.60 43.00 -45.10
CA ARG A 4 16.51 41.80 -44.28
C ARG A 4 15.60 42.10 -43.10
N ARG A 5 14.43 41.45 -43.05
CA ARG A 5 13.57 41.43 -41.85
C ARG A 5 14.10 40.38 -40.87
N HIS A 6 14.47 40.82 -39.68
CA HIS A 6 14.80 39.95 -38.58
C HIS A 6 13.51 39.54 -37.87
N VAL A 7 13.25 38.23 -37.85
CA VAL A 7 12.18 37.63 -37.03
C VAL A 7 12.80 37.28 -35.69
N HIS A 8 12.39 37.95 -34.62
CA HIS A 8 12.73 37.58 -33.26
C HIS A 8 11.77 36.50 -32.81
N LEU A 9 12.24 35.24 -32.66
CA LEU A 9 11.54 34.19 -31.92
C LEU A 9 11.74 34.44 -30.41
N LEU A 10 10.67 34.79 -29.73
CA LEU A 10 10.59 34.77 -28.27
C LEU A 10 10.38 33.32 -27.83
N ALA A 11 11.42 32.67 -27.31
CA ALA A 11 11.32 31.40 -26.64
C ALA A 11 10.82 31.64 -25.20
N GLY A 12 9.55 31.41 -24.96
CA GLY A 12 8.97 31.40 -23.62
C GLY A 12 9.36 30.13 -22.91
N SER A 13 10.30 30.20 -21.94
CA SER A 13 10.61 29.11 -21.04
C SER A 13 9.52 29.00 -20.00
N VAL A 14 8.66 27.97 -20.09
CA VAL A 14 7.75 27.57 -19.01
C VAL A 14 8.59 26.82 -17.97
N ALA A 15 8.94 27.48 -16.89
CA ALA A 15 9.55 26.83 -15.74
C ALA A 15 8.46 26.03 -14.99
N ALA A 16 8.47 24.72 -15.16
CA ALA A 16 7.68 23.82 -14.32
C ALA A 16 8.27 23.85 -12.90
N ALA A 17 7.55 24.45 -11.96
CA ALA A 17 7.91 24.40 -10.55
C ALA A 17 7.66 22.99 -10.04
N LEU A 18 8.73 22.24 -9.77
CA LEU A 18 8.68 21.01 -8.98
C LEU A 18 8.31 21.41 -7.55
N VAL A 19 7.08 21.20 -7.16
CA VAL A 19 6.68 21.25 -5.75
C VAL A 19 7.14 19.93 -5.11
N VAL A 20 8.37 19.90 -4.62
CA VAL A 20 8.81 18.87 -3.68
C VAL A 20 8.06 19.17 -2.39
N ALA A 21 7.01 18.39 -2.09
CA ALA A 21 6.33 18.47 -0.82
C ALA A 21 7.36 18.18 0.27
N ALA A 22 7.59 19.15 1.15
CA ALA A 22 8.38 18.96 2.36
C ALA A 22 7.84 17.76 3.15
N PRO A 23 8.67 17.01 3.90
CA PRO A 23 8.20 15.91 4.73
C PRO A 23 7.11 16.47 5.65
N GLY A 24 5.86 16.10 5.37
CA GLY A 24 4.71 16.56 6.12
C GLY A 24 4.94 16.23 7.59
N ALA A 25 4.77 17.20 8.46
CA ALA A 25 4.65 16.97 9.89
C ALA A 25 3.71 15.80 10.11
N ALA A 26 4.08 14.85 10.96
CA ALA A 26 3.27 13.71 11.31
C ALA A 26 1.86 14.23 11.68
N GLN A 27 0.92 14.06 10.77
CA GLN A 27 -0.43 14.54 11.01
C GLN A 27 -1.00 13.64 12.10
N ASN A 28 -1.64 14.24 13.11
CA ASN A 28 -2.43 13.52 14.11
C ASN A 28 -3.64 12.87 13.40
N VAL A 29 -3.38 11.79 12.67
CA VAL A 29 -4.43 10.90 12.18
C VAL A 29 -4.83 10.07 13.39
N PRO A 30 -6.12 10.04 13.76
CA PRO A 30 -6.57 9.16 14.82
C PRO A 30 -6.19 7.73 14.45
N ASP A 31 -5.51 7.03 15.33
CA ASP A 31 -5.33 5.60 15.17
C ASP A 31 -6.65 4.87 15.49
N ALA A 32 -6.78 3.63 15.01
CA ALA A 32 -7.98 2.84 15.22
C ALA A 32 -8.36 2.70 16.71
N ARG A 33 -7.37 2.62 17.59
CA ARG A 33 -7.57 2.45 19.04
C ARG A 33 -8.16 3.71 19.67
N SER A 34 -7.75 4.90 19.22
CA SER A 34 -8.31 6.18 19.67
C SER A 34 -9.76 6.40 19.24
N LEU A 35 -10.22 5.65 18.23
CA LEU A 35 -11.61 5.62 17.78
C LEU A 35 -12.45 4.53 18.49
N GLY A 36 -11.92 3.92 19.55
CA GLY A 36 -12.61 2.87 20.30
C GLY A 36 -12.56 1.48 19.67
N VAL A 37 -11.79 1.28 18.61
CA VAL A 37 -11.61 -0.03 17.98
C VAL A 37 -10.69 -0.90 18.84
N HIS A 38 -11.18 -2.04 19.29
CA HIS A 38 -10.37 -3.00 20.04
C HIS A 38 -9.57 -3.89 19.08
N LEU A 39 -8.25 -3.70 19.07
CA LEU A 39 -7.31 -4.47 18.25
C LEU A 39 -6.37 -5.29 19.15
N THR A 40 -6.23 -6.57 18.85
CA THR A 40 -5.46 -7.54 19.64
C THR A 40 -3.95 -7.35 19.47
N GLY A 41 -3.21 -7.52 20.57
CA GLY A 41 -1.76 -7.50 20.63
C GLY A 41 -1.18 -6.11 20.89
N THR A 42 0.10 -6.07 21.25
CA THR A 42 0.84 -4.85 21.61
C THR A 42 1.53 -4.28 20.37
N PRO A 43 1.21 -3.07 19.92
CA PRO A 43 1.95 -2.43 18.84
C PRO A 43 3.37 -2.05 19.28
N GLY A 44 4.30 -1.99 18.35
CA GLY A 44 5.61 -1.38 18.57
C GLY A 44 5.53 0.14 18.66
N ARG A 45 6.68 0.79 18.78
CA ARG A 45 6.79 2.23 19.03
C ARG A 45 6.09 3.10 17.99
N HIS A 46 6.16 2.70 16.72
CA HIS A 46 5.61 3.45 15.59
C HIS A 46 4.33 2.81 15.04
N ASN A 47 3.95 1.64 15.57
CA ASN A 47 2.89 0.79 15.02
C ASN A 47 3.02 0.65 13.49
N ALA A 48 4.21 0.33 13.02
CA ALA A 48 4.57 0.29 11.61
C ALA A 48 5.55 -0.85 11.31
N ILE A 49 5.71 -1.20 10.03
CA ILE A 49 6.67 -2.22 9.57
C ILE A 49 8.10 -1.89 10.00
N THR A 50 8.41 -0.62 10.15
CA THR A 50 9.71 -0.08 10.59
C THR A 50 10.02 -0.32 12.06
N ASP A 51 9.09 -0.85 12.86
CA ASP A 51 9.39 -1.35 14.20
C ASP A 51 10.25 -2.62 14.16
N VAL A 52 10.27 -3.32 13.02
CA VAL A 52 11.23 -4.40 12.77
C VAL A 52 12.60 -3.79 12.47
N ALA A 53 13.56 -4.06 13.33
CA ALA A 53 14.88 -3.44 13.29
C ALA A 53 15.57 -3.57 11.92
N GLY A 54 16.01 -2.46 11.37
CA GLY A 54 16.71 -2.35 10.09
C GLY A 54 15.80 -2.14 8.89
N VAL A 55 14.46 -2.25 9.04
CA VAL A 55 13.53 -1.96 7.95
C VAL A 55 13.38 -0.44 7.76
N GLU A 56 13.57 0.02 6.53
CA GLU A 56 13.35 1.41 6.14
C GLU A 56 12.25 1.49 5.07
N VAL A 57 11.45 2.57 5.10
CA VAL A 57 10.40 2.85 4.12
C VAL A 57 10.56 4.24 3.54
N GLY A 58 10.45 4.36 2.22
CA GLY A 58 10.45 5.62 1.51
C GLY A 58 9.31 5.70 0.49
N GLN A 59 8.87 6.92 0.18
CA GLN A 59 7.69 7.13 -0.66
C GLN A 59 7.86 8.36 -1.54
N THR A 60 7.37 8.27 -2.78
CA THR A 60 7.22 9.40 -3.68
C THR A 60 5.78 9.46 -4.15
N THR A 61 5.11 10.57 -3.88
CA THR A 61 3.70 10.80 -4.19
C THR A 61 3.57 11.76 -5.36
N LEU A 62 2.74 11.41 -6.35
CA LEU A 62 2.48 12.22 -7.54
C LEU A 62 1.00 12.61 -7.57
N ILE A 63 0.72 13.90 -7.35
CA ILE A 63 -0.62 14.49 -7.42
C ILE A 63 -0.52 15.73 -8.30
N GLN A 64 -1.14 15.71 -9.50
CA GLN A 64 -1.08 16.82 -10.46
C GLN A 64 -2.38 16.92 -11.25
N GLY A 65 -2.80 18.14 -11.56
CA GLY A 65 -3.96 18.41 -12.40
C GLY A 65 -5.30 17.98 -11.82
N ASP A 66 -6.36 18.47 -12.42
CA ASP A 66 -7.76 18.17 -12.11
C ASP A 66 -8.58 18.21 -13.41
N GLY A 67 -9.85 17.73 -13.35
CA GLY A 67 -10.78 17.79 -14.46
C GLY A 67 -10.81 16.53 -15.34
N PRO A 68 -11.16 16.64 -16.63
CA PRO A 68 -11.29 15.53 -17.55
C PRO A 68 -9.98 14.78 -17.77
N LEU A 69 -10.06 13.46 -17.99
CA LEU A 69 -8.91 12.67 -18.37
C LEU A 69 -8.35 13.10 -19.74
N VAL A 70 -7.08 13.50 -19.77
CA VAL A 70 -6.32 13.68 -20.99
C VAL A 70 -5.05 12.82 -20.87
N VAL A 71 -4.99 11.71 -21.61
CA VAL A 71 -3.87 10.76 -21.53
C VAL A 71 -2.53 11.45 -21.78
N GLY A 72 -1.58 11.26 -20.88
CA GLY A 72 -0.27 11.89 -20.87
C GLY A 72 -0.22 13.27 -20.20
N GLN A 73 -1.37 13.81 -19.77
CA GLN A 73 -1.46 15.09 -19.07
C GLN A 73 -2.06 14.96 -17.66
N GLY A 74 -2.91 13.98 -17.43
CA GLY A 74 -3.54 13.69 -16.15
C GLY A 74 -5.06 13.84 -16.15
N PRO A 75 -5.68 13.97 -14.98
CA PRO A 75 -5.12 14.08 -13.60
C PRO A 75 -4.25 12.91 -13.16
N VAL A 76 -3.18 13.21 -12.40
CA VAL A 76 -2.23 12.21 -11.88
C VAL A 76 -2.47 11.98 -10.40
N ARG A 77 -2.67 10.71 -10.01
CA ARG A 77 -2.89 10.26 -8.62
C ARG A 77 -2.18 8.92 -8.39
N THR A 78 -0.84 8.95 -8.34
CA THR A 78 -0.02 7.74 -8.30
C THR A 78 1.26 7.95 -7.49
N GLY A 79 2.19 7.00 -7.53
CA GLY A 79 3.48 7.12 -6.87
C GLY A 79 4.21 5.80 -6.71
N VAL A 80 5.23 5.81 -5.84
CA VAL A 80 6.07 4.66 -5.53
C VAL A 80 6.29 4.58 -4.03
N THR A 81 6.14 3.38 -3.46
CA THR A 81 6.55 3.04 -2.10
C THR A 81 7.69 2.04 -2.16
N ALA A 82 8.78 2.30 -1.44
CA ALA A 82 9.95 1.44 -1.34
C ALA A 82 10.10 0.93 0.09
N ILE A 83 10.31 -0.38 0.25
CA ILE A 83 10.61 -1.04 1.52
C ILE A 83 12.00 -1.68 1.37
N LEU A 84 12.93 -1.32 2.26
CA LEU A 84 14.29 -1.82 2.29
C LEU A 84 14.44 -2.75 3.50
N PRO A 85 14.56 -4.06 3.29
CA PRO A 85 14.55 -5.06 4.38
C PRO A 85 15.63 -4.86 5.43
N ARG A 86 16.79 -4.28 5.03
CA ARG A 86 17.93 -4.05 5.91
C ARG A 86 18.46 -2.61 5.82
N GLY A 87 17.60 -1.69 5.36
CA GLY A 87 17.97 -0.29 5.19
C GLY A 87 18.86 -0.03 3.98
N ARG A 88 19.07 1.26 3.71
CA ARG A 88 19.80 1.73 2.53
C ARG A 88 21.29 1.39 2.54
N LEU A 89 21.87 1.20 3.70
CA LEU A 89 23.31 1.03 3.85
C LEU A 89 23.76 -0.43 3.91
N ALA A 90 22.83 -1.36 4.09
CA ALA A 90 23.12 -2.78 4.11
C ALA A 90 23.03 -3.37 2.69
N GLY A 91 23.95 -4.27 2.38
CA GLY A 91 23.93 -5.08 1.16
C GLY A 91 23.48 -6.52 1.42
N ASP A 92 23.01 -6.81 2.64
CA ASP A 92 22.71 -8.16 3.07
C ASP A 92 21.35 -8.62 2.53
N SER A 93 21.31 -9.88 2.09
CA SER A 93 20.06 -10.57 1.75
C SER A 93 19.25 -10.92 3.00
N ALA A 94 17.98 -11.23 2.81
CA ALA A 94 17.07 -11.70 3.86
C ALA A 94 16.37 -12.98 3.43
N PHE A 95 16.11 -13.91 4.36
CA PHE A 95 15.20 -15.01 4.06
C PHE A 95 13.81 -14.48 3.79
N ALA A 96 13.20 -14.94 2.71
CA ALA A 96 11.92 -14.45 2.24
C ALA A 96 11.04 -15.58 1.68
N ALA A 97 9.76 -15.28 1.59
CA ALA A 97 8.78 -16.10 0.90
C ALA A 97 7.63 -15.23 0.40
N TRP A 98 6.90 -15.71 -0.58
CA TRP A 98 5.74 -15.05 -1.15
C TRP A 98 4.53 -15.98 -1.23
N PHE A 99 3.35 -15.41 -1.41
CA PHE A 99 2.11 -16.15 -1.58
C PHE A 99 1.13 -15.35 -2.43
N SER A 100 0.51 -15.99 -3.44
CA SER A 100 -0.60 -15.44 -4.20
C SER A 100 -1.89 -16.07 -3.70
N LEU A 101 -2.80 -15.27 -3.15
CA LEU A 101 -4.14 -15.71 -2.79
C LEU A 101 -4.99 -15.85 -4.06
N ASN A 102 -4.88 -14.88 -4.96
CA ASN A 102 -5.38 -14.88 -6.33
C ASN A 102 -4.43 -14.08 -7.23
N GLY A 103 -4.55 -14.20 -8.56
CA GLY A 103 -3.49 -13.87 -9.49
C GLY A 103 -3.80 -12.77 -10.50
N ASN A 104 -4.84 -11.97 -10.35
CA ASN A 104 -5.07 -10.83 -11.24
C ASN A 104 -4.22 -9.62 -10.83
N GLY A 105 -2.91 -9.79 -10.82
CA GLY A 105 -1.93 -8.79 -10.41
C GLY A 105 -0.51 -9.27 -10.70
N GLU A 106 0.47 -8.41 -10.45
CA GLU A 106 1.87 -8.70 -10.73
C GLU A 106 2.77 -8.43 -9.51
N MET A 107 3.73 -9.34 -9.31
CA MET A 107 4.87 -9.16 -8.42
C MET A 107 6.09 -9.79 -9.09
N THR A 108 7.08 -8.97 -9.46
CA THR A 108 8.31 -9.45 -10.09
C THR A 108 9.26 -10.11 -9.08
N GLY A 109 10.23 -10.90 -9.55
CA GLY A 109 11.25 -11.52 -8.69
C GLY A 109 10.78 -12.73 -7.87
N THR A 110 9.50 -13.06 -7.90
CA THR A 110 8.89 -14.13 -7.09
C THR A 110 9.40 -15.51 -7.42
N THR A 111 9.76 -15.79 -8.67
CA THR A 111 10.32 -17.08 -9.10
C THR A 111 11.64 -17.39 -8.41
N TRP A 112 12.51 -16.38 -8.23
CA TRP A 112 13.77 -16.54 -7.51
C TRP A 112 13.56 -16.69 -6.00
N ILE A 113 12.60 -15.96 -5.44
CA ILE A 113 12.23 -16.12 -4.02
C ILE A 113 11.65 -17.52 -3.75
N GLU A 114 10.86 -18.07 -4.68
CA GLU A 114 10.32 -19.43 -4.52
C GLU A 114 11.42 -20.49 -4.59
N GLU A 115 12.40 -20.33 -5.47
CA GLU A 115 13.51 -21.26 -5.66
C GLU A 115 14.56 -21.13 -4.55
N GLY A 116 15.04 -19.90 -4.31
CA GLY A 116 16.16 -19.63 -3.40
C GLY A 116 15.79 -19.31 -1.96
N GLY A 117 14.55 -18.90 -1.70
CA GLY A 117 14.11 -18.46 -0.38
C GLY A 117 14.76 -17.15 0.09
N ILE A 118 15.32 -16.36 -0.83
CA ILE A 118 16.17 -15.22 -0.52
C ILE A 118 15.70 -13.98 -1.28
N LEU A 119 15.65 -12.86 -0.57
CA LEU A 119 15.41 -11.51 -1.07
C LEU A 119 16.70 -10.70 -1.04
N GLU A 120 17.18 -10.27 -2.21
CA GLU A 120 18.44 -9.55 -2.39
C GLU A 120 18.24 -8.10 -2.89
N SER A 121 17.01 -7.61 -2.86
CA SER A 121 16.63 -6.30 -3.39
C SER A 121 15.65 -5.58 -2.47
N PRO A 122 15.46 -4.26 -2.65
CA PRO A 122 14.28 -3.58 -2.14
C PRO A 122 12.99 -4.23 -2.68
N ILE A 123 11.89 -4.06 -1.93
CA ILE A 123 10.53 -4.31 -2.39
C ILE A 123 9.93 -2.96 -2.75
N LEU A 124 9.38 -2.83 -3.96
CA LEU A 124 8.73 -1.61 -4.42
C LEU A 124 7.26 -1.90 -4.75
N ILE A 125 6.40 -0.91 -4.50
CA ILE A 125 4.98 -1.00 -4.81
C ILE A 125 4.57 0.26 -5.56
N THR A 126 3.82 0.08 -6.66
CA THR A 126 3.39 1.17 -7.54
C THR A 126 2.03 0.86 -8.18
N ASN A 127 1.70 1.45 -9.33
CA ASN A 127 0.53 1.08 -10.12
C ASN A 127 0.85 0.03 -11.19
N THR A 128 -0.20 -0.57 -11.74
CA THR A 128 -0.13 -1.68 -12.71
C THR A 128 0.77 -1.37 -13.92
N HIS A 129 0.64 -0.19 -14.52
CA HIS A 129 1.39 0.14 -15.75
C HIS A 129 2.81 0.66 -15.48
N SER A 130 3.19 0.85 -14.21
CA SER A 130 4.50 1.37 -13.84
C SER A 130 5.49 0.30 -13.36
N VAL A 131 5.09 -0.98 -13.27
CA VAL A 131 5.95 -2.08 -12.80
C VAL A 131 7.27 -2.12 -13.58
N GLY A 132 7.22 -2.01 -14.91
CA GLY A 132 8.40 -2.07 -15.77
C GLY A 132 9.41 -0.97 -15.45
N VAL A 133 9.00 0.29 -15.46
CA VAL A 133 9.90 1.43 -15.18
C VAL A 133 10.43 1.40 -13.75
N VAL A 134 9.63 0.98 -12.78
CA VAL A 134 10.06 0.87 -11.37
C VAL A 134 11.10 -0.23 -11.21
N ARG A 135 10.93 -1.38 -11.90
CA ARG A 135 11.89 -2.47 -11.90
C ARG A 135 13.23 -2.05 -12.50
N ASP A 136 13.21 -1.42 -13.66
CA ASP A 136 14.44 -0.97 -14.34
C ASP A 136 15.17 0.09 -13.52
N ALA A 137 14.43 1.03 -12.93
CA ALA A 137 15.00 2.04 -12.04
C ALA A 137 15.60 1.44 -10.76
N ALA A 138 14.98 0.41 -10.17
CA ALA A 138 15.53 -0.28 -9.02
C ALA A 138 16.91 -0.91 -9.33
N ILE A 139 17.03 -1.58 -10.49
CA ILE A 139 18.32 -2.12 -10.97
C ILE A 139 19.34 -1.00 -11.15
N ALA A 140 18.95 0.11 -11.78
CA ALA A 140 19.83 1.25 -12.00
C ALA A 140 20.30 1.88 -10.67
N TRP A 141 19.40 1.96 -9.66
CA TRP A 141 19.72 2.46 -8.34
C TRP A 141 20.72 1.54 -7.61
N MET A 142 20.51 0.22 -7.63
CA MET A 142 21.43 -0.76 -7.05
C MET A 142 22.82 -0.69 -7.71
N ARG A 143 22.85 -0.61 -9.05
CA ARG A 143 24.10 -0.48 -9.82
C ARG A 143 24.87 0.81 -9.53
N ARG A 144 24.18 1.91 -9.28
CA ARG A 144 24.82 3.20 -8.91
C ARG A 144 25.49 3.13 -7.54
N ARG A 145 24.97 2.32 -6.62
CA ARG A 145 25.48 2.19 -5.24
C ARG A 145 26.62 1.20 -5.14
N ASP A 146 26.61 0.16 -5.95
CA ASP A 146 27.64 -0.85 -6.00
C ASP A 146 28.18 -1.00 -7.44
N PRO A 147 29.37 -0.46 -7.73
CA PRO A 147 30.02 -0.64 -9.03
C PRO A 147 30.35 -2.08 -9.39
N THR A 148 30.41 -2.99 -8.43
CA THR A 148 30.65 -4.42 -8.64
C THR A 148 29.38 -5.22 -8.88
N PHE A 149 28.21 -4.61 -8.70
CA PHE A 149 26.89 -5.20 -8.90
C PHE A 149 26.75 -5.79 -10.31
N LEU A 150 26.42 -7.06 -10.40
CA LEU A 150 26.31 -7.78 -11.66
C LEU A 150 24.87 -7.89 -12.16
N TRP A 151 23.95 -8.32 -11.28
CA TRP A 151 22.55 -8.54 -11.64
C TRP A 151 21.65 -8.54 -10.41
N ALA A 152 20.35 -8.31 -10.61
CA ALA A 152 19.30 -8.54 -9.62
C ALA A 152 17.97 -8.88 -10.27
N LEU A 153 17.08 -9.46 -9.46
CA LEU A 153 15.67 -9.68 -9.76
C LEU A 153 14.83 -8.89 -8.73
N PRO A 154 14.71 -7.56 -8.87
CA PRO A 154 13.99 -6.74 -7.90
C PRO A 154 12.54 -7.16 -7.79
N VAL A 155 11.99 -7.02 -6.57
CA VAL A 155 10.57 -7.21 -6.30
C VAL A 155 9.84 -5.90 -6.53
N VAL A 156 8.94 -5.89 -7.50
CA VAL A 156 8.02 -4.79 -7.76
C VAL A 156 6.61 -5.36 -7.85
N ALA A 157 5.72 -4.85 -7.01
CA ALA A 157 4.32 -5.21 -6.94
C ALA A 157 3.42 -4.03 -7.30
N GLU A 158 2.15 -4.30 -7.56
CA GLU A 158 1.23 -3.27 -8.02
C GLU A 158 -0.20 -3.46 -7.55
N THR A 159 -0.97 -2.38 -7.58
CA THR A 159 -2.43 -2.37 -7.60
C THR A 159 -2.94 -1.31 -8.58
N TYR A 160 -4.15 -1.48 -9.12
CA TYR A 160 -4.72 -0.62 -10.16
C TYR A 160 -5.21 0.72 -9.61
N ASP A 161 -4.68 1.84 -10.13
CA ASP A 161 -5.08 3.21 -9.73
C ASP A 161 -5.89 3.97 -10.81
N GLY A 162 -6.17 3.33 -11.95
CA GLY A 162 -6.78 3.98 -13.11
C GLY A 162 -8.22 4.49 -12.92
N SER A 163 -8.83 4.29 -11.76
CA SER A 163 -10.10 4.96 -11.42
C SER A 163 -9.92 6.43 -11.04
N LEU A 164 -8.75 6.78 -10.49
CA LEU A 164 -8.42 8.15 -10.05
C LEU A 164 -7.27 8.77 -10.83
N ASN A 165 -6.47 7.97 -11.50
CA ASN A 165 -5.21 8.33 -12.14
C ASN A 165 -5.25 8.14 -13.65
N ASP A 166 -4.60 9.03 -14.41
CA ASP A 166 -4.21 8.79 -15.81
C ASP A 166 -3.14 7.70 -15.88
N ILE A 167 -3.56 6.45 -15.70
CA ILE A 167 -2.66 5.29 -15.66
C ILE A 167 -1.93 5.07 -17.01
N ASN A 168 -2.56 5.44 -18.13
CA ASN A 168 -2.01 5.30 -19.48
C ASN A 168 -1.05 6.43 -19.85
N GLY A 169 -0.93 7.47 -19.02
CA GLY A 169 0.02 8.56 -19.20
C GLY A 169 1.45 8.24 -18.78
N PHE A 170 1.68 7.08 -18.11
CA PHE A 170 2.99 6.61 -17.67
C PHE A 170 3.77 7.67 -16.86
N HIS A 171 3.12 8.26 -15.86
CA HIS A 171 3.66 9.40 -15.10
C HIS A 171 4.77 9.04 -14.12
N VAL A 172 4.89 7.77 -13.70
CA VAL A 172 6.01 7.31 -12.88
C VAL A 172 7.27 7.25 -13.73
N ARG A 173 8.37 7.87 -13.22
CA ARG A 173 9.67 7.99 -13.89
C ARG A 173 10.78 7.46 -12.98
N PRO A 174 11.98 7.14 -13.50
CA PRO A 174 13.10 6.64 -12.71
C PRO A 174 13.47 7.55 -11.53
N GLU A 175 13.41 8.88 -11.69
CA GLU A 175 13.69 9.84 -10.62
C GLU A 175 12.76 9.71 -9.42
N HIS A 176 11.50 9.33 -9.63
CA HIS A 176 10.53 9.10 -8.55
C HIS A 176 10.90 7.85 -7.74
N VAL A 177 11.40 6.82 -8.42
CA VAL A 177 11.89 5.58 -7.78
C VAL A 177 13.15 5.87 -6.96
N PHE A 178 14.10 6.63 -7.54
CA PHE A 178 15.30 7.03 -6.83
C PHE A 178 14.96 7.86 -5.59
N ALA A 179 14.03 8.81 -5.71
CA ALA A 179 13.60 9.63 -4.58
C ALA A 179 12.97 8.79 -3.46
N ALA A 180 12.16 7.78 -3.78
CA ALA A 180 11.58 6.86 -2.81
C ALA A 180 12.68 6.03 -2.11
N LEU A 181 13.61 5.46 -2.87
CA LEU A 181 14.71 4.64 -2.35
C LEU A 181 15.71 5.47 -1.52
N ASP A 182 16.13 6.64 -1.99
CA ASP A 182 17.06 7.52 -1.33
C ASP A 182 16.45 8.20 -0.08
N GLY A 183 15.12 8.41 -0.10
CA GLY A 183 14.34 8.96 1.00
C GLY A 183 13.92 7.95 2.06
N ALA A 184 14.22 6.65 1.89
CA ALA A 184 13.83 5.63 2.84
C ALA A 184 14.50 5.83 4.21
N ARG A 185 13.74 5.60 5.26
CA ARG A 185 14.19 5.75 6.66
C ARG A 185 13.40 4.84 7.59
N ASP A 186 13.92 4.58 8.75
CA ASP A 186 13.21 4.03 9.90
C ASP A 186 12.24 5.06 10.51
N GLY A 187 11.50 4.67 11.53
CA GLY A 187 10.56 5.54 12.23
C GLY A 187 9.14 5.50 11.66
N PRO A 188 8.31 6.52 11.91
CA PRO A 188 6.92 6.53 11.46
C PRO A 188 6.78 6.44 9.94
N VAL A 189 5.89 5.56 9.46
CA VAL A 189 5.55 5.42 8.05
C VAL A 189 4.37 6.34 7.72
N ALA A 190 4.49 7.14 6.66
CA ALA A 190 3.35 7.91 6.15
C ALA A 190 2.31 6.94 5.55
N GLN A 191 1.03 7.17 5.86
CA GLN A 191 -0.08 6.27 5.52
C GLN A 191 -1.19 7.00 4.75
N GLY A 192 -2.14 6.27 4.19
CA GLY A 192 -3.22 6.79 3.37
C GLY A 192 -2.81 7.02 1.92
N SER A 193 -3.22 8.16 1.36
CA SER A 193 -3.05 8.51 -0.06
C SER A 193 -1.62 8.98 -0.38
N VAL A 194 -0.62 8.14 -0.15
CA VAL A 194 0.80 8.44 -0.33
C VAL A 194 1.52 7.33 -1.09
N GLY A 195 2.64 7.68 -1.73
CA GLY A 195 3.43 6.71 -2.49
C GLY A 195 2.60 5.98 -3.53
N GLY A 196 2.83 4.68 -3.70
CA GLY A 196 2.03 3.82 -4.56
C GLY A 196 0.55 3.76 -4.18
N GLY A 197 0.20 4.06 -2.92
CA GLY A 197 -1.19 4.07 -2.41
C GLY A 197 -2.02 5.29 -2.79
N THR A 198 -1.46 6.24 -3.54
CA THR A 198 -2.10 7.54 -3.80
C THR A 198 -3.46 7.41 -4.49
N GLY A 199 -3.60 6.58 -5.52
CA GLY A 199 -4.84 6.41 -6.30
C GLY A 199 -5.73 5.23 -5.85
N MET A 200 -5.51 4.64 -4.68
CA MET A 200 -6.15 3.38 -4.27
C MET A 200 -7.50 3.57 -3.58
N ILE A 201 -8.40 2.62 -3.78
CA ILE A 201 -9.76 2.57 -3.22
C ILE A 201 -9.89 1.30 -2.39
N CYS A 202 -10.27 1.40 -1.12
CA CYS A 202 -10.37 0.29 -0.20
C CYS A 202 -11.77 0.23 0.42
N HIS A 203 -12.53 -0.83 0.18
CA HIS A 203 -13.92 -0.98 0.61
C HIS A 203 -14.81 0.22 0.24
N GLY A 204 -14.66 0.76 -0.99
CA GLY A 204 -15.42 1.92 -1.45
C GLY A 204 -15.10 3.23 -0.71
N PHE A 205 -14.13 3.25 0.19
CA PHE A 205 -13.51 4.44 0.75
C PHE A 205 -12.13 4.69 0.14
N LYS A 206 -11.57 5.86 0.35
CA LYS A 206 -10.19 6.13 -0.05
C LYS A 206 -9.25 5.19 0.71
N GLY A 207 -8.50 4.39 -0.04
CA GLY A 207 -7.49 3.49 0.46
C GLY A 207 -6.07 4.05 0.36
N GLY A 208 -5.10 3.17 0.31
CA GLY A 208 -3.70 3.54 0.15
C GLY A 208 -2.73 2.70 0.95
N ILE A 209 -1.65 3.35 1.43
CA ILE A 209 -0.66 2.69 2.28
C ILE A 209 -1.17 2.63 3.71
N GLY A 210 -1.05 1.45 4.31
CA GLY A 210 -1.26 1.28 5.75
C GLY A 210 -0.16 0.44 6.36
N SER A 211 0.09 0.62 7.64
CA SER A 211 1.12 -0.15 8.35
C SER A 211 0.70 -0.38 9.79
N ALA A 212 1.16 -1.49 10.36
CA ALA A 212 1.00 -1.82 11.77
C ALA A 212 2.08 -2.81 12.21
N SER A 213 2.27 -2.95 13.52
CA SER A 213 3.19 -3.92 14.09
C SER A 213 2.65 -4.60 15.33
N ARG A 214 3.29 -5.72 15.70
CA ARG A 214 3.07 -6.43 16.98
C ARG A 214 4.41 -6.83 17.57
N VAL A 215 4.59 -6.48 18.83
CA VAL A 215 5.73 -6.91 19.64
C VAL A 215 5.27 -8.02 20.55
N LEU A 216 5.94 -9.16 20.49
CA LEU A 216 5.67 -10.29 21.38
C LEU A 216 6.27 -10.04 22.77
N PRO A 217 5.67 -10.57 23.84
CA PRO A 217 6.26 -10.54 25.17
C PRO A 217 7.63 -11.27 25.23
N ASP A 218 8.48 -10.89 26.15
CA ASP A 218 9.83 -11.45 26.30
C ASP A 218 9.81 -12.98 26.54
N ASP A 219 8.82 -13.47 27.30
CA ASP A 219 8.61 -14.90 27.55
C ASP A 219 8.21 -15.68 26.29
N ARG A 220 7.92 -14.97 25.18
CA ARG A 220 7.65 -15.49 23.85
C ARG A 220 8.67 -15.03 22.82
N GLY A 221 9.86 -14.62 23.27
CA GLY A 221 11.02 -14.28 22.48
C GLY A 221 11.17 -12.81 22.13
N GLY A 222 10.26 -11.92 22.54
CA GLY A 222 10.35 -10.46 22.34
C GLY A 222 10.33 -10.02 20.86
N TYR A 223 10.03 -10.92 19.93
CA TYR A 223 10.10 -10.65 18.48
C TYR A 223 9.04 -9.64 18.04
N THR A 224 9.38 -8.92 16.98
CA THR A 224 8.50 -7.98 16.30
C THR A 224 8.03 -8.55 14.96
N VAL A 225 6.73 -8.39 14.68
CA VAL A 225 6.13 -8.58 13.36
C VAL A 225 5.59 -7.24 12.90
N GLY A 226 6.04 -6.77 11.75
CA GLY A 226 5.57 -5.55 11.10
C GLY A 226 4.90 -5.87 9.76
N VAL A 227 3.86 -5.11 9.42
CA VAL A 227 3.13 -5.25 8.15
C VAL A 227 2.98 -3.88 7.50
N LEU A 228 3.17 -3.83 6.18
CA LEU A 228 2.78 -2.71 5.33
C LEU A 228 1.88 -3.24 4.21
N VAL A 229 0.80 -2.51 3.94
CA VAL A 229 -0.12 -2.85 2.85
C VAL A 229 -0.26 -1.70 1.86
N GLN A 230 -0.53 -2.02 0.59
CA GLN A 230 -1.15 -1.13 -0.36
C GLN A 230 -2.56 -1.66 -0.61
N CYS A 231 -3.57 -1.01 0.00
CA CYS A 231 -4.96 -1.46 -0.02
C CYS A 231 -5.75 -0.80 -1.15
N ASN A 232 -6.20 -1.64 -2.09
CA ASN A 232 -7.06 -1.28 -3.21
C ASN A 232 -8.07 -2.40 -3.46
N GLN A 233 -8.83 -2.83 -2.44
CA GLN A 233 -9.67 -4.01 -2.52
C GLN A 233 -10.96 -3.87 -1.69
N GLY A 234 -11.90 -4.78 -1.88
CA GLY A 234 -13.07 -5.01 -1.06
C GLY A 234 -14.31 -4.20 -1.46
N ALA A 235 -15.46 -4.84 -1.39
CA ALA A 235 -16.75 -4.18 -1.51
C ALA A 235 -17.11 -3.48 -0.20
N ARG A 236 -17.91 -2.40 -0.29
CA ARG A 236 -18.34 -1.61 0.87
C ARG A 236 -19.09 -2.48 1.89
N ALA A 237 -20.03 -3.28 1.43
CA ALA A 237 -20.87 -4.12 2.29
C ALA A 237 -20.08 -5.16 3.09
N ASP A 238 -18.93 -5.59 2.57
CA ASP A 238 -18.08 -6.59 3.22
C ASP A 238 -17.25 -6.03 4.36
N LEU A 239 -17.08 -4.69 4.45
CA LEU A 239 -16.20 -4.07 5.45
C LEU A 239 -16.61 -4.47 6.86
N ARG A 240 -15.65 -5.08 7.58
CA ARG A 240 -15.76 -5.44 9.00
C ARG A 240 -14.66 -4.73 9.78
N VAL A 241 -14.99 -4.16 10.91
CA VAL A 241 -14.00 -3.54 11.81
C VAL A 241 -14.17 -4.20 13.18
N ALA A 242 -13.15 -4.93 13.62
CA ALA A 242 -13.22 -5.73 14.85
C ALA A 242 -14.48 -6.62 14.91
N GLY A 243 -14.90 -7.19 13.78
CA GLY A 243 -16.07 -8.05 13.66
C GLY A 243 -17.41 -7.32 13.50
N VAL A 244 -17.46 -5.99 13.65
CA VAL A 244 -18.68 -5.19 13.43
C VAL A 244 -18.87 -4.96 11.91
N PRO A 245 -20.08 -5.17 11.34
CA PRO A 245 -20.36 -5.00 9.91
C PRO A 245 -20.48 -3.51 9.54
N VAL A 246 -19.37 -2.79 9.66
CA VAL A 246 -19.32 -1.32 9.47
C VAL A 246 -19.78 -0.92 8.07
N GLY A 247 -19.46 -1.71 7.04
CA GLY A 247 -19.84 -1.41 5.67
C GLY A 247 -21.35 -1.37 5.44
N GLU A 248 -22.10 -2.25 6.09
CA GLU A 248 -23.57 -2.27 6.06
C GLU A 248 -24.19 -1.14 6.89
N LEU A 249 -23.52 -0.77 8.01
CA LEU A 249 -23.98 0.29 8.92
C LEU A 249 -23.58 1.69 8.46
N LEU A 250 -22.65 1.78 7.49
CA LEU A 250 -22.09 3.02 6.98
C LEU A 250 -22.09 3.02 5.43
N PRO A 251 -23.27 3.01 4.81
CA PRO A 251 -23.36 3.02 3.35
C PRO A 251 -22.83 4.32 2.73
N GLU A 252 -23.02 5.44 3.39
CA GLU A 252 -22.63 6.78 2.94
C GLU A 252 -21.43 7.32 3.76
N PRO A 253 -20.58 8.18 3.16
CA PRO A 253 -20.62 8.63 1.76
C PRO A 253 -20.08 7.57 0.78
N ALA A 254 -20.65 7.54 -0.44
CA ALA A 254 -20.21 6.68 -1.54
C ALA A 254 -19.29 7.44 -2.52
N PRO A 255 -18.49 6.74 -3.35
CA PRO A 255 -17.82 7.35 -4.49
C PRO A 255 -18.82 8.01 -5.45
N CYS A 256 -18.45 9.17 -6.01
CA CYS A 256 -19.37 9.99 -6.80
C CYS A 256 -18.61 10.84 -7.82
N TYR A 257 -19.32 11.44 -8.79
CA TYR A 257 -18.75 12.44 -9.69
C TYR A 257 -19.00 13.86 -9.18
N ALA A 258 -17.94 14.65 -9.01
CA ALA A 258 -18.03 16.04 -8.56
C ALA A 258 -18.31 17.03 -9.70
N ASP A 259 -18.07 16.64 -10.96
CA ASP A 259 -18.17 17.51 -12.13
C ASP A 259 -19.29 17.04 -13.09
N ALA A 260 -20.13 17.99 -13.50
CA ALA A 260 -21.19 17.74 -14.48
C ALA A 260 -20.67 17.46 -15.91
N SER A 261 -19.41 17.77 -16.21
CA SER A 261 -18.76 17.51 -17.49
C SER A 261 -18.36 16.06 -17.72
N VAL A 262 -18.70 15.17 -16.78
CA VAL A 262 -18.46 13.72 -16.90
C VAL A 262 -19.04 13.18 -18.20
N PRO A 263 -18.28 12.44 -19.03
CA PRO A 263 -18.76 11.80 -20.23
C PRO A 263 -20.00 10.94 -20.00
N ALA A 264 -20.94 10.95 -20.96
CA ALA A 264 -22.24 10.27 -20.82
C ALA A 264 -22.11 8.75 -20.63
N ASP A 265 -21.10 8.13 -21.24
CA ASP A 265 -20.79 6.70 -21.08
C ASP A 265 -20.32 6.34 -19.67
N LEU A 266 -19.62 7.26 -18.98
CA LEU A 266 -19.25 7.08 -17.58
C LEU A 266 -20.47 7.27 -16.66
N ARG A 267 -21.35 8.24 -16.96
CA ARG A 267 -22.60 8.40 -16.20
C ARG A 267 -23.51 7.16 -16.31
N ALA A 268 -23.53 6.54 -17.49
CA ALA A 268 -24.31 5.31 -17.73
C ALA A 268 -23.84 4.11 -16.86
N ARG A 269 -22.67 4.20 -16.23
CA ARG A 269 -22.17 3.16 -15.30
C ARG A 269 -22.83 3.21 -13.92
N GLY A 270 -23.78 4.16 -13.69
CA GLY A 270 -24.57 4.21 -12.46
C GLY A 270 -23.87 4.91 -11.27
N VAL A 271 -22.67 5.54 -11.43
CA VAL A 271 -22.03 6.35 -10.37
C VAL A 271 -22.86 7.61 -10.16
N PRO A 272 -23.30 7.91 -8.93
CA PRO A 272 -24.07 9.12 -8.66
C PRO A 272 -23.21 10.38 -8.79
N MET A 273 -23.87 11.51 -8.96
CA MET A 273 -23.24 12.80 -8.75
C MET A 273 -23.02 13.03 -7.25
N CYS A 274 -21.94 13.70 -6.88
CA CYS A 274 -21.71 14.05 -5.47
C CYS A 274 -22.81 14.96 -4.95
N PRO A 275 -23.20 14.85 -3.68
CA PRO A 275 -24.21 15.73 -3.08
C PRO A 275 -23.83 17.20 -3.27
N GLY A 276 -24.75 18.01 -3.82
CA GLY A 276 -24.54 19.42 -4.12
C GLY A 276 -23.78 19.73 -5.42
N ALA A 277 -23.35 18.71 -6.18
CA ALA A 277 -22.81 18.91 -7.52
C ALA A 277 -23.91 19.33 -8.53
N PRO A 278 -23.56 20.15 -9.56
CA PRO A 278 -24.52 20.49 -10.61
C PRO A 278 -25.08 19.23 -11.29
N GLY A 279 -26.40 19.06 -11.31
CA GLY A 279 -27.08 17.91 -11.90
C GLY A 279 -27.14 16.69 -10.97
N ALA A 280 -26.89 16.86 -9.66
CA ALA A 280 -27.19 15.83 -8.69
C ALA A 280 -28.71 15.66 -8.58
N GLU A 281 -29.21 14.50 -9.03
CA GLU A 281 -30.52 14.01 -8.67
C GLU A 281 -30.42 13.32 -7.30
N GLU A 282 -31.52 13.27 -6.53
CA GLU A 282 -31.52 12.47 -5.29
C GLU A 282 -31.09 11.05 -5.64
N ALA A 283 -30.03 10.57 -4.95
CA ALA A 283 -29.51 9.23 -5.20
C ALA A 283 -30.64 8.22 -5.01
N PRO A 284 -30.85 7.27 -5.93
CA PRO A 284 -31.82 6.20 -5.73
C PRO A 284 -31.46 5.43 -4.46
N ASP A 285 -32.48 5.10 -3.65
CA ASP A 285 -32.34 4.24 -2.48
C ASP A 285 -31.69 2.90 -2.90
N GLY A 286 -30.46 2.71 -2.53
CA GLY A 286 -29.68 1.48 -2.78
C GLY A 286 -28.32 1.78 -3.37
N LEU A 287 -27.28 1.48 -2.58
CA LEU A 287 -25.89 1.47 -3.05
C LEU A 287 -25.76 0.46 -4.19
N THR A 288 -25.57 0.95 -5.39
CA THR A 288 -24.94 0.14 -6.43
C THR A 288 -23.45 0.09 -6.09
N ASP A 289 -22.97 -1.09 -5.73
CA ASP A 289 -21.55 -1.37 -5.52
C ASP A 289 -20.83 -1.13 -6.86
N MET A 290 -20.10 -0.02 -6.95
CA MET A 290 -19.67 0.57 -8.22
C MET A 290 -18.32 0.06 -8.72
N ALA A 291 -17.59 -0.67 -7.90
CA ALA A 291 -16.54 -1.53 -8.41
C ALA A 291 -17.23 -2.77 -9.01
N PRO A 292 -16.87 -3.23 -10.22
CA PRO A 292 -17.33 -4.55 -10.68
C PRO A 292 -17.10 -5.54 -9.54
N GLU A 293 -18.08 -6.39 -9.23
CA GLU A 293 -17.91 -7.45 -8.22
C GLU A 293 -16.57 -8.13 -8.46
N GLY A 294 -15.67 -8.09 -7.47
CA GLY A 294 -14.34 -8.68 -7.58
C GLY A 294 -13.26 -7.81 -8.20
N ALA A 295 -13.50 -6.51 -8.44
CA ALA A 295 -12.41 -5.59 -8.78
C ALA A 295 -11.67 -5.16 -7.52
N GLY A 296 -10.34 -5.16 -7.60
CA GLY A 296 -9.48 -4.68 -6.53
C GLY A 296 -8.25 -5.55 -6.39
N SER A 297 -7.32 -5.14 -5.54
CA SER A 297 -6.08 -5.87 -5.27
C SER A 297 -5.49 -5.40 -3.95
N ILE A 298 -4.68 -6.23 -3.31
CA ILE A 298 -3.90 -5.80 -2.15
C ILE A 298 -2.50 -6.38 -2.19
N ILE A 299 -1.51 -5.53 -1.96
CA ILE A 299 -0.16 -6.00 -1.68
C ILE A 299 0.07 -5.96 -0.18
N ILE A 300 0.55 -7.07 0.38
CA ILE A 300 0.91 -7.18 1.79
C ILE A 300 2.39 -7.52 1.90
N VAL A 301 3.14 -6.68 2.61
CA VAL A 301 4.56 -6.91 2.94
C VAL A 301 4.66 -7.15 4.44
N LEU A 302 5.19 -8.31 4.82
CA LEU A 302 5.41 -8.71 6.21
C LEU A 302 6.91 -8.74 6.51
N ALA A 303 7.31 -8.18 7.63
CA ALA A 303 8.67 -8.25 8.16
C ALA A 303 8.67 -8.83 9.57
N THR A 304 9.75 -9.52 9.94
CA THR A 304 9.99 -9.94 11.33
C THR A 304 11.50 -10.02 11.62
N ASP A 305 11.87 -9.81 12.86
CA ASP A 305 13.23 -10.05 13.37
C ASP A 305 13.40 -11.45 14.00
N ALA A 306 12.32 -12.26 14.04
CA ALA A 306 12.43 -13.65 14.48
C ALA A 306 13.31 -14.48 13.53
N PRO A 307 14.17 -15.38 14.05
CA PRO A 307 15.02 -16.24 13.23
C PRO A 307 14.19 -17.35 12.56
N LEU A 308 13.71 -17.06 11.36
CA LEU A 308 12.86 -17.94 10.57
C LEU A 308 13.55 -18.35 9.29
N LEU A 309 13.40 -19.63 8.92
CA LEU A 309 13.74 -20.13 7.60
C LEU A 309 12.67 -19.76 6.56
N PRO A 310 12.99 -19.77 5.25
CA PRO A 310 12.03 -19.39 4.20
C PRO A 310 10.67 -20.10 4.29
N THR A 311 10.66 -21.39 4.59
CA THR A 311 9.44 -22.18 4.78
C THR A 311 8.59 -21.69 5.96
N GLN A 312 9.21 -21.18 7.01
CA GLN A 312 8.52 -20.62 8.17
C GLN A 312 8.01 -19.19 7.85
N VAL A 313 8.79 -18.38 7.14
CA VAL A 313 8.33 -17.09 6.61
C VAL A 313 7.09 -17.29 5.73
N LYS A 314 7.11 -18.31 4.83
CA LYS A 314 5.94 -18.67 3.98
C LYS A 314 4.68 -18.93 4.82
N ARG A 315 4.82 -19.59 5.98
CA ARG A 315 3.69 -19.86 6.89
C ARG A 315 3.10 -18.58 7.48
N LEU A 316 3.92 -17.57 7.81
CA LEU A 316 3.45 -16.28 8.28
C LEU A 316 2.75 -15.51 7.15
N VAL A 317 3.41 -15.42 5.99
CA VAL A 317 2.91 -14.71 4.80
C VAL A 317 1.54 -15.25 4.39
N THR A 318 1.38 -16.56 4.29
CA THR A 318 0.09 -17.17 3.94
C THR A 318 -1.03 -16.78 4.93
N ARG A 319 -0.71 -16.58 6.21
CA ARG A 319 -1.71 -16.23 7.24
C ARG A 319 -2.10 -14.76 7.24
N THR A 320 -1.40 -13.90 6.52
CA THR A 320 -1.88 -12.52 6.31
C THR A 320 -3.23 -12.50 5.59
N ALA A 321 -3.56 -13.53 4.78
CA ALA A 321 -4.89 -13.73 4.21
C ALA A 321 -6.00 -13.78 5.28
N LEU A 322 -5.73 -14.33 6.47
CA LEU A 322 -6.69 -14.34 7.56
C LEU A 322 -6.91 -12.94 8.14
N GLY A 323 -5.88 -12.09 8.17
CA GLY A 323 -6.00 -10.68 8.54
C GLY A 323 -6.82 -9.89 7.52
N LEU A 324 -6.61 -10.16 6.23
CA LEU A 324 -7.40 -9.63 5.12
C LEU A 324 -8.88 -10.03 5.25
N ALA A 325 -9.16 -11.30 5.52
CA ALA A 325 -10.52 -11.80 5.71
C ALA A 325 -11.23 -11.17 6.93
N ARG A 326 -10.50 -10.84 8.00
CA ARG A 326 -11.06 -10.19 9.20
C ARG A 326 -11.58 -8.78 8.94
N ILE A 327 -11.02 -8.08 7.98
CA ILE A 327 -11.48 -6.74 7.55
C ILE A 327 -12.55 -6.82 6.42
N GLY A 328 -12.89 -8.05 5.95
CA GLY A 328 -13.89 -8.26 4.90
C GLY A 328 -13.32 -8.45 3.50
N GLY A 329 -12.01 -8.72 3.37
CA GLY A 329 -11.42 -9.09 2.09
C GLY A 329 -11.78 -10.52 1.72
N MET A 330 -12.47 -10.70 0.57
CA MET A 330 -13.00 -11.99 0.13
C MET A 330 -12.10 -12.70 -0.90
N GLY A 331 -11.09 -12.00 -1.47
CA GLY A 331 -10.27 -12.58 -2.54
C GLY A 331 -11.07 -12.87 -3.80
N TYR A 332 -11.90 -11.94 -4.25
CA TYR A 332 -12.77 -12.10 -5.42
C TYR A 332 -11.98 -12.40 -6.70
N ASN A 333 -12.65 -13.00 -7.69
CA ASN A 333 -12.04 -13.47 -8.93
C ASN A 333 -11.24 -12.39 -9.70
N GLY A 334 -11.65 -11.14 -9.67
CA GLY A 334 -10.97 -10.02 -10.33
C GLY A 334 -9.81 -9.41 -9.53
N SER A 335 -9.48 -9.94 -8.35
CA SER A 335 -8.50 -9.40 -7.42
C SER A 335 -7.10 -9.96 -7.67
N GLY A 336 -6.06 -9.14 -7.40
CA GLY A 336 -4.66 -9.54 -7.36
C GLY A 336 -4.12 -9.38 -5.94
N ASP A 337 -4.36 -10.38 -5.08
CA ASP A 337 -3.98 -10.34 -3.67
C ASP A 337 -2.67 -11.11 -3.51
N ILE A 338 -1.55 -10.37 -3.49
CA ILE A 338 -0.20 -10.95 -3.52
C ILE A 338 0.59 -10.46 -2.31
N PHE A 339 1.20 -11.41 -1.62
CA PHE A 339 1.86 -11.19 -0.33
C PHE A 339 3.31 -11.62 -0.39
N ILE A 340 4.17 -10.88 0.28
CA ILE A 340 5.59 -11.21 0.45
C ILE A 340 5.98 -10.95 1.90
N GLY A 341 6.92 -11.73 2.42
CA GLY A 341 7.48 -11.48 3.74
C GLY A 341 8.94 -11.88 3.83
N PHE A 342 9.62 -11.33 4.81
CA PHE A 342 11.02 -11.58 5.06
C PHE A 342 11.37 -11.56 6.55
N SER A 343 12.50 -12.20 6.89
CA SER A 343 13.10 -12.14 8.23
C SER A 343 14.40 -11.34 8.19
N THR A 344 14.57 -10.37 9.10
CA THR A 344 15.82 -9.62 9.26
C THR A 344 16.84 -10.33 10.13
N ALA A 345 16.53 -11.49 10.70
CA ALA A 345 17.50 -12.37 11.34
C ALA A 345 18.43 -13.04 10.30
N ASN A 346 19.38 -13.83 10.76
CA ASN A 346 20.27 -14.60 9.88
C ASN A 346 21.00 -13.75 8.80
N ARG A 347 21.67 -12.69 9.22
CA ARG A 347 22.37 -11.76 8.30
C ARG A 347 23.36 -12.42 7.35
N ARG A 348 23.84 -13.62 7.66
CA ARG A 348 24.74 -14.42 6.84
C ARG A 348 24.01 -15.55 6.08
N ALA A 349 22.72 -15.34 5.78
CA ALA A 349 21.93 -16.34 5.06
C ALA A 349 22.51 -16.70 3.66
N VAL A 350 23.25 -15.75 3.07
CA VAL A 350 24.04 -15.98 1.85
C VAL A 350 25.51 -15.92 2.22
N ALA A 351 26.18 -17.06 2.14
CA ALA A 351 27.61 -17.20 2.38
C ALA A 351 28.44 -16.87 1.14
N GLU A 352 29.70 -16.58 1.35
CA GLU A 352 30.68 -16.61 0.27
C GLU A 352 30.76 -18.02 -0.34
N ARG A 353 31.15 -18.11 -1.60
CA ARG A 353 31.15 -19.40 -2.34
C ARG A 353 31.90 -20.49 -1.59
N GLY A 354 31.22 -21.58 -1.29
CA GLY A 354 31.81 -22.78 -0.69
C GLY A 354 31.86 -22.82 0.83
N GLU A 355 31.36 -21.79 1.52
CA GLU A 355 31.28 -21.79 2.97
C GLU A 355 29.99 -22.42 3.48
N VAL A 356 30.10 -23.23 4.53
CA VAL A 356 28.95 -23.70 5.32
C VAL A 356 28.66 -22.66 6.39
N VAL A 357 27.44 -22.15 6.45
CA VAL A 357 27.01 -21.17 7.45
C VAL A 357 26.14 -21.81 8.51
N GLY A 358 26.32 -21.39 9.76
CA GLY A 358 25.39 -21.67 10.85
C GLY A 358 24.22 -20.70 10.81
N LEU A 359 23.00 -21.22 10.95
CA LEU A 359 21.77 -20.45 10.98
C LEU A 359 21.04 -20.68 12.29
N GLU A 360 20.35 -19.65 12.77
CA GLU A 360 19.42 -19.76 13.88
C GLU A 360 18.01 -20.02 13.36
N MET A 361 17.27 -20.90 14.03
CA MET A 361 15.91 -21.22 13.67
C MET A 361 15.03 -21.33 14.90
N LEU A 362 13.94 -20.58 14.98
CA LEU A 362 12.89 -20.77 15.96
C LEU A 362 12.19 -22.13 15.72
N PRO A 363 12.11 -23.04 16.72
CA PRO A 363 11.38 -24.27 16.55
C PRO A 363 9.91 -24.04 16.14
N ASN A 364 9.36 -24.93 15.32
CA ASN A 364 7.99 -24.79 14.80
C ASN A 364 6.93 -24.69 15.91
N ASP A 365 7.15 -25.31 17.06
CA ASP A 365 6.22 -25.23 18.20
C ASP A 365 6.16 -23.82 18.82
N GLY A 366 7.18 -22.98 18.60
CA GLY A 366 7.25 -21.60 19.04
C GLY A 366 6.63 -20.57 18.06
N ILE A 367 6.16 -20.97 16.86
CA ILE A 367 5.78 -20.05 15.81
C ILE A 367 4.37 -19.44 15.96
N ASN A 368 3.46 -20.06 16.75
CA ASN A 368 2.07 -19.63 16.87
C ASN A 368 1.88 -18.16 17.29
N PRO A 369 2.66 -17.59 18.22
CA PRO A 369 2.56 -16.17 18.55
C PRO A 369 2.85 -15.26 17.34
N LEU A 370 3.84 -15.61 16.51
CA LEU A 370 4.18 -14.87 15.28
C LEU A 370 3.06 -14.98 14.23
N ILE A 371 2.43 -16.14 14.08
CA ILE A 371 1.25 -16.32 13.23
C ILE A 371 0.12 -15.39 13.67
N SER A 372 -0.21 -15.39 14.98
CA SER A 372 -1.25 -14.49 15.51
C SER A 372 -0.89 -13.01 15.29
N ALA A 373 0.37 -12.62 15.50
CA ALA A 373 0.86 -11.28 15.27
C ALA A 373 0.71 -10.87 13.79
N SER A 374 1.02 -11.79 12.85
CA SER A 374 0.85 -11.54 11.41
C SER A 374 -0.61 -11.23 11.04
N VAL A 375 -1.56 -12.01 11.57
CA VAL A 375 -3.00 -11.80 11.31
C VAL A 375 -3.46 -10.44 11.86
N HIS A 376 -3.14 -10.15 13.13
CA HIS A 376 -3.62 -8.93 13.80
C HIS A 376 -2.94 -7.65 13.26
N ALA A 377 -1.66 -7.72 12.89
CA ALA A 377 -0.98 -6.59 12.27
C ALA A 377 -1.54 -6.31 10.87
N THR A 378 -1.90 -7.34 10.11
CA THR A 378 -2.51 -7.18 8.77
C THR A 378 -3.89 -6.53 8.87
N GLU A 379 -4.77 -7.01 9.77
CA GLU A 379 -6.09 -6.41 10.01
C GLU A 379 -5.96 -4.90 10.32
N GLU A 380 -5.05 -4.54 11.24
CA GLU A 380 -4.84 -3.14 11.63
C GLU A 380 -4.20 -2.31 10.51
N ALA A 381 -3.23 -2.85 9.76
CA ALA A 381 -2.59 -2.14 8.67
C ALA A 381 -3.61 -1.75 7.57
N ILE A 382 -4.54 -2.62 7.23
CA ILE A 382 -5.60 -2.33 6.25
C ILE A 382 -6.54 -1.23 6.79
N LEU A 383 -6.95 -1.32 8.04
CA LEU A 383 -7.78 -0.28 8.66
C LEU A 383 -7.06 1.07 8.69
N ASN A 384 -5.77 1.08 9.06
CA ASN A 384 -4.95 2.29 9.09
C ASN A 384 -4.80 2.93 7.70
N ALA A 385 -4.76 2.14 6.61
CA ALA A 385 -4.75 2.67 5.25
C ALA A 385 -5.97 3.54 4.95
N MET A 386 -7.15 3.12 5.40
CA MET A 386 -8.40 3.88 5.24
C MET A 386 -8.50 5.07 6.21
N LEU A 387 -8.10 4.88 7.48
CA LEU A 387 -8.15 5.95 8.48
C LEU A 387 -7.21 7.11 8.15
N ALA A 388 -6.04 6.81 7.59
CA ALA A 388 -5.07 7.83 7.20
C ALA A 388 -5.39 8.51 5.86
N ALA A 389 -6.28 7.92 5.06
CA ALA A 389 -6.64 8.46 3.76
C ALA A 389 -7.58 9.66 3.88
N ARG A 390 -7.49 10.56 2.89
CA ARG A 390 -8.38 11.72 2.75
C ARG A 390 -9.20 11.58 1.48
N THR A 391 -10.38 12.17 1.46
CA THR A 391 -11.16 12.31 0.23
C THR A 391 -10.29 12.82 -0.90
N LEU A 392 -10.34 12.13 -2.04
CA LEU A 392 -9.52 12.45 -3.20
C LEU A 392 -10.36 12.45 -4.47
N THR A 393 -10.23 13.52 -5.26
CA THR A 393 -10.80 13.63 -6.59
C THR A 393 -9.70 13.34 -7.63
N GLY A 394 -10.00 12.50 -8.59
CA GLY A 394 -9.13 12.09 -9.70
C GLY A 394 -9.69 12.47 -11.06
N ILE A 395 -9.41 11.61 -12.03
CA ILE A 395 -9.84 11.78 -13.42
C ILE A 395 -11.37 11.97 -13.54
N ASN A 396 -11.79 12.84 -14.44
CA ASN A 396 -13.20 13.11 -14.76
C ASN A 396 -14.04 13.56 -13.53
N GLY A 397 -13.41 14.13 -12.49
CA GLY A 397 -14.11 14.53 -11.28
C GLY A 397 -14.54 13.35 -10.39
N TYR A 398 -14.08 12.12 -10.65
CA TYR A 398 -14.37 10.96 -9.79
C TYR A 398 -13.78 11.19 -8.40
N THR A 399 -14.63 11.20 -7.40
CA THR A 399 -14.27 11.51 -6.02
C THR A 399 -14.54 10.32 -5.13
N VAL A 400 -13.51 9.88 -4.40
CA VAL A 400 -13.58 8.79 -3.45
C VAL A 400 -13.48 9.36 -2.03
N PRO A 401 -14.51 9.16 -1.19
CA PRO A 401 -14.56 9.73 0.15
C PRO A 401 -13.58 9.04 1.11
N ALA A 402 -13.07 9.78 2.08
CA ALA A 402 -12.41 9.21 3.25
C ALA A 402 -13.41 8.44 4.12
N LEU A 403 -12.91 7.46 4.88
CA LEU A 403 -13.67 6.82 5.94
C LEU A 403 -14.04 7.86 7.03
N PRO A 404 -15.33 8.13 7.31
CA PRO A 404 -15.73 9.16 8.26
C PRO A 404 -15.51 8.70 9.71
N HIS A 405 -14.48 9.24 10.37
CA HIS A 405 -14.02 8.84 11.70
C HIS A 405 -15.08 8.94 12.79
N ASP A 406 -15.86 10.03 12.78
CA ASP A 406 -16.89 10.25 13.81
C ASP A 406 -18.01 9.22 13.69
N ARG A 407 -18.41 8.88 12.44
CA ARG A 407 -19.42 7.85 12.20
C ARG A 407 -18.90 6.47 12.57
N LEU A 408 -17.64 6.17 12.26
CA LEU A 408 -17.01 4.92 12.69
C LEU A 408 -17.02 4.82 14.22
N ARG A 409 -16.64 5.90 14.93
CA ARG A 409 -16.66 5.94 16.39
C ARG A 409 -18.06 5.67 16.94
N GLU A 410 -19.10 6.36 16.42
CA GLU A 410 -20.49 6.14 16.82
C GLU A 410 -20.93 4.69 16.64
N ILE A 411 -20.57 4.06 15.51
CA ILE A 411 -20.90 2.66 15.23
C ILE A 411 -20.21 1.74 16.25
N MET A 412 -18.92 1.94 16.51
CA MET A 412 -18.14 1.14 17.44
C MET A 412 -18.62 1.30 18.90
N GLU A 413 -19.03 2.51 19.29
CA GLU A 413 -19.63 2.78 20.61
C GLU A 413 -20.99 2.08 20.77
N ARG A 414 -21.85 2.10 19.72
CA ARG A 414 -23.16 1.42 19.74
C ARG A 414 -23.05 -0.09 19.70
N ALA A 415 -22.06 -0.64 19.02
CA ALA A 415 -21.78 -2.06 19.00
C ALA A 415 -21.45 -2.57 20.41
N GLY A 416 -21.11 -1.67 21.32
CA GLY A 416 -21.08 -1.83 22.77
C GLY A 416 -20.02 -2.82 23.27
N PRO A 417 -20.03 -3.10 24.57
CA PRO A 417 -19.02 -3.92 25.21
C PRO A 417 -19.24 -5.43 24.99
N VAL A 418 -19.82 -5.87 23.89
CA VAL A 418 -19.90 -7.32 23.54
C VAL A 418 -18.51 -7.98 23.69
N TRP A 419 -17.45 -7.20 23.54
CA TRP A 419 -16.06 -7.63 23.69
C TRP A 419 -15.45 -7.41 25.07
N ARG A 420 -16.12 -6.70 26.01
CA ARG A 420 -15.61 -6.50 27.38
C ARG A 420 -15.95 -7.65 28.34
N SER A 421 -16.86 -8.53 27.96
CA SER A 421 -17.34 -9.62 28.84
C SER A 421 -16.63 -10.97 28.67
N ALA A 422 -15.63 -11.04 27.78
CA ALA A 422 -14.83 -12.26 27.57
C ALA A 422 -13.42 -12.09 28.15
N ARG A 423 -13.32 -11.78 29.45
CA ARG A 423 -12.12 -11.96 30.29
C ARG A 423 -12.35 -13.00 31.33
#